data_fb43f60ae6b4788ba00b844cd8af0344
#
_entry.id   fb43f60ae6b4788ba00b844cd8af0344
#
_cell.length_a   1.000
_cell.length_b   1.000
_cell.length_c   1.000
_cell.angle_alpha   90.00
_cell.angle_beta   90.00
_cell.angle_gamma   90.00
#
_symmetry.space_group_name_H-M   'P 1'
#
loop_
_entity.id
_entity.type
_entity.pdbx_description
1 polymer ?
#
loop_
_entity_poly.entity_id
_entity_poly.type
_entity_poly.pdbx_seq_one_letter_code
_entity_poly.pdbx_strand_id
1 'polypeptide(L)'
;STFAESVTSGTSVASITTTDADTSAVNSFTYSLISGDGTNDADNGSFAISGSSLVTSGTFNYETKSSLKVYLQVSDGVASYAKALSLTVSDVNETPTDISLTSTSVVENIAIGTQVGVLSTTDPDSGNTFTYSLVSSNDARDDDNGSFTVSGTSLVTSGAIDYETKSSMNIYVNVNDGVNDYAKAFTISVSNTLEPITDVGFEVSSIVTEGLILHLDAGDSNSYSGSGNTWYDISGNDNHGTLNGPSFTNTGLKHFVFNGSDDVASLNLSNYPNLTF
;
A
#
# COMPACT_ATOMS: atom_id res chain seq x y z
N SER A 1 35.13 -5.23 29.38
CA SER A 1 35.01 -4.09 28.51
C SER A 1 33.75 -4.22 27.68
N THR A 2 33.08 -3.08 27.38
CA THR A 2 31.87 -3.04 26.53
C THR A 2 32.15 -2.10 25.36
N PHE A 3 31.68 -2.45 24.17
CA PHE A 3 31.76 -1.63 22.96
C PHE A 3 30.52 -1.87 22.08
N ALA A 4 30.17 -0.89 21.25
CA ALA A 4 29.03 -0.98 20.37
C ALA A 4 29.32 -1.92 19.19
N GLU A 5 28.32 -2.65 18.71
CA GLU A 5 28.46 -3.53 17.53
C GLU A 5 28.85 -2.77 16.27
N SER A 6 28.41 -1.51 16.15
CA SER A 6 28.67 -0.63 15.01
C SER A 6 30.13 -0.19 14.89
N VAL A 7 31.04 -0.63 15.78
CA VAL A 7 32.47 -0.25 15.69
C VAL A 7 33.11 -0.77 14.41
N THR A 8 33.97 0.07 13.84
CA THR A 8 34.76 -0.30 12.64
C THR A 8 36.00 -1.11 13.00
N SER A 9 36.50 -1.90 12.05
CA SER A 9 37.74 -2.62 12.21
C SER A 9 38.90 -1.66 12.51
N GLY A 10 39.80 -2.06 13.45
CA GLY A 10 40.89 -1.25 13.95
C GLY A 10 40.53 -0.36 15.15
N THR A 11 39.27 -0.38 15.60
CA THR A 11 38.84 0.40 16.78
C THR A 11 39.40 -0.24 18.05
N SER A 12 40.00 0.57 18.93
CA SER A 12 40.47 0.10 20.27
C SER A 12 39.26 -0.05 21.19
N VAL A 13 39.03 -1.28 21.66
CA VAL A 13 37.91 -1.65 22.55
C VAL A 13 38.34 -1.95 24.00
N ALA A 14 39.63 -2.13 24.23
CA ALA A 14 40.18 -2.25 25.57
C ALA A 14 41.67 -1.87 25.61
N SER A 15 42.08 -1.24 26.69
CA SER A 15 43.52 -1.07 27.04
C SER A 15 43.98 -2.21 27.93
N ILE A 16 45.13 -2.74 27.63
CA ILE A 16 45.75 -3.82 28.37
C ILE A 16 46.72 -3.22 29.37
N THR A 17 46.56 -3.55 30.64
CA THR A 17 47.45 -3.17 31.72
C THR A 17 48.07 -4.40 32.34
N THR A 18 49.34 -4.35 32.64
CA THR A 18 50.07 -5.45 33.26
C THR A 18 50.61 -5.01 34.62
N THR A 19 50.49 -5.87 35.60
CA THR A 19 51.11 -5.70 36.90
C THR A 19 52.19 -6.76 37.04
N ASP A 20 53.41 -6.31 37.34
CA ASP A 20 54.54 -7.18 37.57
C ASP A 20 55.14 -6.84 38.95
N ALA A 21 55.63 -7.86 39.66
CA ALA A 21 56.24 -7.71 40.96
C ALA A 21 57.67 -7.17 40.82
N ASP A 22 58.30 -7.36 39.66
CA ASP A 22 59.67 -6.90 39.43
C ASP A 22 59.69 -5.42 39.12
N THR A 23 60.40 -4.66 39.95
CA THR A 23 60.46 -3.16 39.79
C THR A 23 61.60 -2.69 38.91
N SER A 24 62.28 -3.60 38.17
CA SER A 24 63.40 -3.23 37.32
C SER A 24 62.93 -2.43 36.09
N ALA A 25 63.62 -1.36 35.74
CA ALA A 25 63.27 -0.38 34.73
C ALA A 25 63.31 -0.91 33.27
N VAL A 26 63.23 -2.21 33.04
CA VAL A 26 63.43 -2.87 31.72
C VAL A 26 62.26 -3.77 31.32
N ASN A 27 61.12 -3.67 31.98
CA ASN A 27 59.97 -4.50 31.63
C ASN A 27 59.32 -4.02 30.34
N SER A 28 59.74 -4.63 29.23
CA SER A 28 59.08 -4.47 27.93
C SER A 28 58.03 -5.57 27.77
N PHE A 29 56.78 -5.25 28.00
CA PHE A 29 55.71 -6.22 27.86
C PHE A 29 55.31 -6.38 26.39
N THR A 30 55.18 -7.62 25.97
CA THR A 30 54.60 -8.00 24.68
C THR A 30 53.26 -8.69 24.91
N TYR A 31 52.28 -8.36 24.08
CA TYR A 31 50.93 -8.91 24.18
C TYR A 31 50.60 -9.68 22.91
N SER A 32 49.91 -10.80 23.07
CA SER A 32 49.43 -11.63 21.95
C SER A 32 48.12 -12.33 22.29
N LEU A 33 47.31 -12.58 21.28
CA LEU A 33 46.21 -13.52 21.39
C LEU A 33 46.71 -14.93 21.10
N ILE A 34 46.43 -15.85 21.99
CA ILE A 34 46.95 -17.24 21.90
C ILE A 34 45.79 -18.24 21.88
N SER A 35 46.03 -19.41 21.32
CA SER A 35 45.08 -20.52 21.36
C SER A 35 44.87 -21.00 22.80
N GLY A 36 43.65 -21.26 23.17
CA GLY A 36 43.20 -21.76 24.43
C GLY A 36 42.55 -23.15 24.32
N ASP A 37 41.40 -23.30 24.95
CA ASP A 37 40.61 -24.55 24.96
C ASP A 37 39.46 -24.56 23.97
N GLY A 38 39.44 -23.62 23.05
CA GLY A 38 38.35 -23.43 22.07
C GLY A 38 37.10 -22.69 22.62
N THR A 39 37.08 -22.46 23.95
CA THR A 39 35.99 -21.71 24.59
C THR A 39 36.49 -20.34 25.05
N ASN A 40 37.66 -20.28 25.66
CA ASN A 40 38.22 -19.02 26.17
C ASN A 40 38.86 -18.14 25.09
N ASP A 41 39.14 -18.69 23.91
CA ASP A 41 39.75 -18.06 22.74
C ASP A 41 38.79 -18.03 21.52
N ALA A 42 37.53 -18.35 21.74
CA ALA A 42 36.54 -18.54 20.66
C ALA A 42 36.42 -17.35 19.70
N ASP A 43 36.69 -16.15 20.17
CA ASP A 43 36.55 -14.92 19.43
C ASP A 43 37.86 -14.20 19.10
N ASN A 44 39.03 -14.87 19.33
CA ASN A 44 40.35 -14.29 19.05
C ASN A 44 40.47 -13.78 17.61
N GLY A 45 39.84 -14.48 16.63
CA GLY A 45 39.89 -14.11 15.22
C GLY A 45 39.22 -12.77 14.88
N SER A 46 38.35 -12.26 15.77
CA SER A 46 37.68 -10.98 15.64
C SER A 46 38.47 -9.79 16.21
N PHE A 47 39.65 -10.05 16.74
CA PHE A 47 40.50 -9.07 17.41
C PHE A 47 41.97 -9.14 16.98
N ALA A 48 42.68 -8.07 17.22
CA ALA A 48 44.13 -7.98 17.08
C ALA A 48 44.75 -7.18 18.25
N ILE A 49 46.05 -7.31 18.45
CA ILE A 49 46.79 -6.49 19.40
C ILE A 49 47.49 -5.35 18.64
N SER A 50 47.31 -4.13 19.12
CA SER A 50 48.02 -2.93 18.64
C SER A 50 48.68 -2.23 19.85
N GLY A 51 49.97 -2.46 20.04
CA GLY A 51 50.69 -2.00 21.24
C GLY A 51 50.08 -2.60 22.49
N SER A 52 49.57 -1.79 23.40
CA SER A 52 48.84 -2.21 24.60
C SER A 52 47.31 -2.13 24.44
N SER A 53 46.81 -2.10 23.22
CA SER A 53 45.38 -2.08 22.98
C SER A 53 44.88 -3.35 22.29
N LEU A 54 43.73 -3.84 22.72
CA LEU A 54 42.93 -4.79 21.98
C LEU A 54 42.10 -4.03 20.98
N VAL A 55 42.25 -4.31 19.69
CA VAL A 55 41.53 -3.66 18.59
C VAL A 55 40.68 -4.67 17.86
N THR A 56 39.60 -4.20 17.29
CA THR A 56 38.68 -5.00 16.43
C THR A 56 39.35 -5.35 15.11
N SER A 57 39.10 -6.54 14.58
CA SER A 57 39.50 -6.98 13.23
C SER A 57 38.35 -7.59 12.44
N GLY A 58 37.15 -7.76 13.06
CA GLY A 58 35.91 -8.28 12.47
C GLY A 58 34.78 -7.31 12.57
N THR A 59 33.62 -7.79 12.13
CA THR A 59 32.30 -7.14 12.34
C THR A 59 31.59 -7.83 13.51
N PHE A 60 30.77 -7.08 14.20
CA PHE A 60 30.02 -7.57 15.35
C PHE A 60 28.53 -7.37 15.10
N ASN A 61 27.73 -8.22 15.71
CA ASN A 61 26.27 -8.15 15.68
C ASN A 61 25.77 -8.67 17.02
N TYR A 62 25.10 -7.80 17.76
CA TYR A 62 24.64 -8.05 19.12
C TYR A 62 23.58 -9.16 19.15
N GLU A 63 22.66 -9.20 18.17
CA GLU A 63 21.57 -10.18 18.06
C GLU A 63 22.13 -11.59 17.83
N THR A 64 23.27 -11.68 17.18
CA THR A 64 23.95 -12.97 16.97
C THR A 64 24.80 -13.36 18.18
N LYS A 65 25.56 -12.42 18.71
CA LYS A 65 26.47 -12.70 19.83
C LYS A 65 26.83 -11.46 20.63
N SER A 66 26.25 -11.30 21.81
CA SER A 66 26.49 -10.16 22.71
C SER A 66 27.65 -10.32 23.67
N SER A 67 28.25 -11.54 23.77
CA SER A 67 29.38 -11.81 24.68
C SER A 67 30.47 -12.55 23.95
N LEU A 68 31.69 -11.99 24.01
CA LEU A 68 32.86 -12.46 23.29
C LEU A 68 33.96 -12.85 24.30
N LYS A 69 34.79 -13.81 23.91
CA LYS A 69 35.90 -14.30 24.73
C LYS A 69 37.19 -14.31 23.94
N VAL A 70 38.21 -13.70 24.50
CA VAL A 70 39.57 -13.70 23.95
C VAL A 70 40.53 -14.23 25.00
N TYR A 71 41.57 -14.94 24.55
CA TYR A 71 42.63 -15.46 25.40
C TYR A 71 43.94 -14.70 25.15
N LEU A 72 44.21 -13.80 26.08
CA LEU A 72 45.36 -12.88 26.01
C LEU A 72 46.54 -13.42 26.77
N GLN A 73 47.73 -13.40 26.16
CA GLN A 73 49.01 -13.63 26.81
C GLN A 73 49.80 -12.32 26.88
N VAL A 74 50.44 -12.10 27.99
CA VAL A 74 51.50 -11.11 28.20
C VAL A 74 52.81 -11.79 28.49
N SER A 75 53.92 -11.28 27.97
CA SER A 75 55.28 -11.73 28.28
C SER A 75 56.19 -10.54 28.55
N ASP A 76 57.05 -10.64 29.54
CA ASP A 76 58.13 -9.70 29.85
C ASP A 76 59.48 -10.11 29.22
N GLY A 77 59.49 -11.19 28.42
CA GLY A 77 60.66 -11.78 27.76
C GLY A 77 61.32 -12.90 28.58
N VAL A 78 60.93 -13.10 29.84
CA VAL A 78 61.42 -14.17 30.71
C VAL A 78 60.32 -15.14 31.10
N ALA A 79 59.18 -14.60 31.49
CA ALA A 79 57.97 -15.33 31.85
C ALA A 79 56.76 -14.91 31.01
N SER A 80 55.72 -15.69 31.04
CA SER A 80 54.47 -15.38 30.37
C SER A 80 53.28 -15.70 31.27
N TYR A 81 52.28 -14.85 31.19
CA TYR A 81 51.00 -15.05 31.87
C TYR A 81 49.84 -14.93 30.88
N ALA A 82 48.91 -15.83 30.94
CA ALA A 82 47.75 -15.83 30.06
C ALA A 82 46.43 -15.73 30.83
N LYS A 83 45.47 -15.00 30.29
CA LYS A 83 44.18 -14.78 30.94
C LYS A 83 43.07 -14.72 29.90
N ALA A 84 41.98 -15.41 30.18
CA ALA A 84 40.73 -15.24 29.42
C ALA A 84 40.04 -13.92 29.82
N LEU A 85 39.65 -13.17 28.84
CA LEU A 85 38.92 -11.91 28.98
C LEU A 85 37.56 -12.06 28.33
N SER A 86 36.52 -11.50 28.98
CA SER A 86 35.19 -11.37 28.41
C SER A 86 34.96 -9.94 28.01
N LEU A 87 34.37 -9.78 26.81
CA LEU A 87 33.98 -8.52 26.24
C LEU A 87 32.48 -8.56 26.01
N THR A 88 31.81 -7.43 26.16
CA THR A 88 30.37 -7.30 25.89
C THR A 88 30.17 -6.41 24.66
N VAL A 89 29.40 -6.87 23.71
CA VAL A 89 28.88 -6.06 22.63
C VAL A 89 27.63 -5.36 23.14
N SER A 90 27.52 -4.08 22.95
CA SER A 90 26.27 -3.35 23.24
C SER A 90 25.48 -3.17 21.97
N ASP A 91 24.20 -3.32 22.13
CA ASP A 91 23.18 -3.13 21.13
C ASP A 91 23.18 -1.70 20.56
N VAL A 92 22.92 -1.57 19.27
CA VAL A 92 22.73 -0.32 18.55
C VAL A 92 21.52 -0.51 17.64
N ASN A 93 20.50 0.27 17.84
CA ASN A 93 19.28 0.15 17.06
C ASN A 93 19.53 0.20 15.55
N GLU A 94 19.19 -0.87 14.84
CA GLU A 94 19.23 -0.98 13.39
C GLU A 94 17.93 -0.50 12.77
N THR A 95 17.96 -0.35 11.45
CA THR A 95 16.80 0.01 10.67
C THR A 95 15.94 -1.22 10.39
N PRO A 96 14.61 -1.14 10.46
CA PRO A 96 13.72 -2.20 9.99
C PRO A 96 14.09 -2.68 8.58
N THR A 97 14.02 -3.96 8.32
CA THR A 97 14.48 -4.58 7.07
C THR A 97 13.34 -4.92 6.11
N ASP A 98 12.12 -5.08 6.62
CA ASP A 98 10.95 -5.35 5.79
C ASP A 98 9.63 -4.95 6.47
N ILE A 99 8.62 -4.66 5.64
CA ILE A 99 7.20 -4.52 6.03
C ILE A 99 6.41 -5.60 5.30
N SER A 100 5.53 -6.27 6.01
CA SER A 100 4.59 -7.23 5.46
C SER A 100 3.15 -6.77 5.69
N LEU A 101 2.27 -7.08 4.74
CA LEU A 101 0.84 -6.83 4.80
C LEU A 101 0.10 -8.15 4.60
N THR A 102 -0.81 -8.50 5.50
CA THR A 102 -1.49 -9.81 5.49
C THR A 102 -2.41 -10.01 4.28
N SER A 103 -2.88 -8.94 3.65
CA SER A 103 -3.67 -8.98 2.42
C SER A 103 -3.33 -7.78 1.55
N THR A 104 -3.17 -8.01 0.25
CA THR A 104 -2.96 -7.00 -0.79
C THR A 104 -4.13 -6.98 -1.79
N SER A 105 -5.33 -7.31 -1.33
CA SER A 105 -6.54 -7.26 -2.14
C SER A 105 -7.71 -6.67 -1.37
N VAL A 106 -8.57 -5.96 -2.07
CA VAL A 106 -9.80 -5.37 -1.54
C VAL A 106 -10.91 -5.54 -2.58
N VAL A 107 -12.14 -5.68 -2.12
CA VAL A 107 -13.32 -5.70 -2.99
C VAL A 107 -13.76 -4.26 -3.20
N GLU A 108 -14.21 -3.92 -4.41
CA GLU A 108 -14.80 -2.61 -4.66
C GLU A 108 -16.10 -2.39 -3.88
N ASN A 109 -16.58 -1.15 -3.83
CA ASN A 109 -17.83 -0.76 -3.13
C ASN A 109 -17.86 -1.10 -1.64
N ILE A 110 -16.69 -1.40 -1.07
CA ILE A 110 -16.56 -1.69 0.35
C ILE A 110 -16.71 -0.40 1.17
N ALA A 111 -17.27 -0.52 2.37
CA ALA A 111 -17.45 0.64 3.25
C ALA A 111 -16.09 1.27 3.63
N ILE A 112 -16.05 2.60 3.67
CA ILE A 112 -14.91 3.34 4.21
C ILE A 112 -14.67 2.91 5.66
N GLY A 113 -13.39 2.76 6.05
CA GLY A 113 -12.98 2.24 7.35
C GLY A 113 -12.84 0.72 7.41
N THR A 114 -13.07 0.01 6.29
CA THR A 114 -12.89 -1.44 6.25
C THR A 114 -11.41 -1.80 6.22
N GLN A 115 -11.04 -2.79 7.03
CA GLN A 115 -9.67 -3.29 7.08
C GLN A 115 -9.31 -4.05 5.80
N VAL A 116 -8.23 -3.66 5.15
CA VAL A 116 -7.60 -4.36 4.02
C VAL A 116 -6.68 -5.46 4.52
N GLY A 117 -5.82 -5.13 5.48
CA GLY A 117 -4.86 -6.06 6.04
C GLY A 117 -4.18 -5.51 7.29
N VAL A 118 -3.32 -6.34 7.89
CA VAL A 118 -2.52 -5.98 9.07
C VAL A 118 -1.06 -5.89 8.66
N LEU A 119 -0.42 -4.80 9.05
CA LEU A 119 1.00 -4.52 8.85
C LEU A 119 1.82 -5.20 9.94
N SER A 120 2.96 -5.74 9.57
CA SER A 120 3.98 -6.24 10.48
C SER A 120 5.37 -5.92 9.94
N THR A 121 6.35 -5.83 10.84
CA THR A 121 7.72 -5.43 10.53
C THR A 121 8.69 -6.56 10.82
N THR A 122 9.72 -6.69 10.00
CA THR A 122 10.91 -7.47 10.29
C THR A 122 12.04 -6.50 10.66
N ASP A 123 12.62 -6.71 11.83
CA ASP A 123 13.66 -5.88 12.40
C ASP A 123 14.74 -6.78 13.03
N PRO A 124 16.03 -6.46 12.92
CA PRO A 124 17.07 -7.16 13.66
C PRO A 124 16.85 -7.07 15.17
N ASP A 125 16.47 -5.88 15.67
CA ASP A 125 16.28 -5.64 17.09
C ASP A 125 15.01 -6.26 17.64
N SER A 126 15.14 -6.85 18.82
CA SER A 126 13.99 -7.37 19.55
C SER A 126 13.41 -6.34 20.51
N GLY A 127 12.08 -6.29 20.61
CA GLY A 127 11.38 -5.44 21.59
C GLY A 127 11.06 -4.04 21.12
N ASN A 128 11.32 -3.70 19.86
CA ASN A 128 10.97 -2.43 19.27
C ASN A 128 9.44 -2.23 19.18
N THR A 129 9.03 -0.97 19.31
CA THR A 129 7.64 -0.57 19.09
C THR A 129 7.54 0.13 17.75
N PHE A 130 6.75 -0.44 16.84
CA PHE A 130 6.61 0.06 15.49
C PHE A 130 5.41 0.99 15.33
N THR A 131 5.62 2.08 14.62
CA THR A 131 4.55 2.96 14.16
C THR A 131 4.52 2.98 12.63
N TYR A 132 3.32 2.90 12.06
CA TYR A 132 3.12 2.85 10.62
C TYR A 132 2.40 4.09 10.12
N SER A 133 2.77 4.54 8.92
CA SER A 133 2.13 5.65 8.23
C SER A 133 2.18 5.48 6.71
N LEU A 134 1.29 6.15 5.99
CA LEU A 134 1.43 6.34 4.55
C LEU A 134 2.28 7.57 4.31
N VAL A 135 3.28 7.46 3.44
CA VAL A 135 4.23 8.54 3.15
C VAL A 135 4.28 8.83 1.66
N SER A 136 4.61 10.07 1.32
CA SER A 136 4.76 10.47 -0.07
C SER A 136 6.09 10.00 -0.64
N SER A 137 6.08 9.63 -1.91
CA SER A 137 7.25 9.38 -2.75
C SER A 137 7.34 10.44 -3.86
N ASN A 138 8.41 10.40 -4.64
CA ASN A 138 8.55 11.27 -5.83
C ASN A 138 8.16 10.54 -7.13
N ASP A 139 7.43 9.42 -7.01
CA ASP A 139 7.00 8.57 -8.12
C ASP A 139 5.63 7.94 -7.82
N ALA A 140 5.16 7.05 -8.71
CA ALA A 140 3.82 6.44 -8.65
C ALA A 140 3.59 5.43 -7.51
N ARG A 141 4.51 5.30 -6.53
CA ARG A 141 4.36 4.34 -5.43
C ARG A 141 3.32 4.73 -4.39
N ASP A 142 2.92 5.99 -4.34
CA ASP A 142 1.99 6.58 -3.39
C ASP A 142 0.75 7.21 -4.03
N ASP A 143 0.56 6.99 -5.33
CA ASP A 143 -0.53 7.61 -6.11
C ASP A 143 -1.92 7.42 -5.48
N ASP A 144 -2.11 6.32 -4.76
CA ASP A 144 -3.40 5.95 -4.18
C ASP A 144 -3.43 6.01 -2.66
N ASN A 145 -2.41 6.59 -2.02
CA ASN A 145 -2.38 6.76 -0.56
C ASN A 145 -3.65 7.43 -0.02
N GLY A 146 -4.26 8.35 -0.79
CA GLY A 146 -5.49 9.05 -0.41
C GLY A 146 -6.71 8.15 -0.24
N SER A 147 -6.71 6.95 -0.81
CA SER A 147 -7.79 5.97 -0.70
C SER A 147 -7.66 5.07 0.53
N PHE A 148 -6.57 5.20 1.27
CA PHE A 148 -6.26 4.38 2.44
C PHE A 148 -5.79 5.22 3.62
N THR A 149 -5.85 4.66 4.81
CA THR A 149 -5.22 5.20 6.02
C THR A 149 -4.72 4.06 6.90
N VAL A 150 -3.78 4.37 7.78
CA VAL A 150 -3.28 3.42 8.77
C VAL A 150 -3.90 3.73 10.14
N SER A 151 -4.44 2.72 10.78
CA SER A 151 -4.99 2.78 12.15
C SER A 151 -4.31 1.74 13.02
N GLY A 152 -3.34 2.17 13.84
CA GLY A 152 -2.44 1.27 14.55
C GLY A 152 -1.63 0.43 13.57
N THR A 153 -1.84 -0.88 13.56
CA THR A 153 -1.24 -1.81 12.60
C THR A 153 -2.14 -2.14 11.41
N SER A 154 -3.37 -1.60 11.35
CA SER A 154 -4.32 -1.93 10.30
C SER A 154 -4.26 -0.92 9.16
N LEU A 155 -4.11 -1.42 7.93
CA LEU A 155 -4.42 -0.66 6.72
C LEU A 155 -5.92 -0.72 6.49
N VAL A 156 -6.57 0.44 6.41
CA VAL A 156 -8.02 0.55 6.22
C VAL A 156 -8.34 1.48 5.03
N THR A 157 -9.50 1.29 4.41
CA THR A 157 -9.97 2.18 3.34
C THR A 157 -10.37 3.53 3.92
N SER A 158 -10.01 4.63 3.23
CA SER A 158 -10.40 6.01 3.57
C SER A 158 -11.13 6.72 2.42
N GLY A 159 -11.14 6.13 1.23
CA GLY A 159 -11.82 6.60 0.03
C GLY A 159 -12.69 5.51 -0.59
N ALA A 160 -13.44 5.89 -1.62
CA ALA A 160 -14.19 4.94 -2.44
C ALA A 160 -13.20 4.06 -3.23
N ILE A 161 -13.51 2.79 -3.30
CA ILE A 161 -12.78 1.80 -4.10
C ILE A 161 -13.72 1.37 -5.21
N ASP A 162 -13.30 1.52 -6.46
CA ASP A 162 -14.07 1.30 -7.68
C ASP A 162 -13.16 0.64 -8.71
N TYR A 163 -13.50 -0.58 -9.11
CA TYR A 163 -12.71 -1.39 -10.03
C TYR A 163 -12.68 -0.82 -11.44
N GLU A 164 -13.81 -0.28 -11.91
CA GLU A 164 -13.93 0.31 -13.25
C GLU A 164 -13.08 1.58 -13.39
N THR A 165 -12.90 2.30 -12.28
CA THR A 165 -11.98 3.44 -12.24
C THR A 165 -10.52 2.98 -12.12
N LYS A 166 -10.23 2.03 -11.22
CA LYS A 166 -8.85 1.56 -11.01
C LYS A 166 -8.80 0.17 -10.38
N SER A 167 -8.38 -0.83 -11.16
CA SER A 167 -8.28 -2.24 -10.72
C SER A 167 -7.04 -2.56 -9.88
N SER A 168 -6.12 -1.61 -9.72
CA SER A 168 -4.87 -1.79 -8.98
C SER A 168 -4.42 -0.45 -8.40
N MET A 169 -4.14 -0.41 -7.11
CA MET A 169 -3.81 0.80 -6.36
C MET A 169 -2.44 0.68 -5.71
N ASN A 170 -1.63 1.74 -5.79
CA ASN A 170 -0.29 1.76 -5.25
C ASN A 170 -0.23 2.63 -4.00
N ILE A 171 0.30 2.05 -2.92
CA ILE A 171 0.51 2.74 -1.65
C ILE A 171 1.96 2.61 -1.19
N TYR A 172 2.44 3.62 -0.48
CA TYR A 172 3.79 3.65 0.06
C TYR A 172 3.72 3.76 1.57
N VAL A 173 4.09 2.68 2.24
CA VAL A 173 3.99 2.53 3.71
C VAL A 173 5.36 2.74 4.32
N ASN A 174 5.43 3.58 5.33
CA ASN A 174 6.59 3.75 6.21
C ASN A 174 6.34 3.05 7.54
N VAL A 175 7.40 2.46 8.10
CA VAL A 175 7.47 2.04 9.49
C VAL A 175 8.59 2.79 10.18
N ASN A 176 8.37 3.20 11.41
CA ASN A 176 9.37 3.78 12.30
C ASN A 176 9.47 2.93 13.57
N ASP A 177 10.69 2.56 13.97
CA ASP A 177 11.00 1.75 15.15
C ASP A 177 11.22 2.58 16.43
N GLY A 178 11.06 3.90 16.30
CA GLY A 178 11.34 4.89 17.34
C GLY A 178 12.62 5.69 17.10
N VAL A 179 13.47 5.26 16.17
CA VAL A 179 14.76 5.90 15.79
C VAL A 179 14.90 6.00 14.28
N ASN A 180 14.67 4.90 13.56
CA ASN A 180 14.92 4.76 12.12
C ASN A 180 13.61 4.53 11.36
N ASP A 181 13.61 4.95 10.10
CA ASP A 181 12.51 4.77 9.17
C ASP A 181 12.85 3.78 8.06
N TYR A 182 11.89 2.92 7.72
CA TYR A 182 11.94 2.08 6.53
C TYR A 182 10.63 2.18 5.77
N ALA A 183 10.68 2.28 4.44
CA ALA A 183 9.48 2.40 3.65
C ALA A 183 9.43 1.38 2.52
N LYS A 184 8.22 0.85 2.26
CA LYS A 184 7.94 -0.18 1.25
C LYS A 184 6.68 0.12 0.48
N ALA A 185 6.75 -0.07 -0.85
CA ALA A 185 5.59 0.02 -1.73
C ALA A 185 4.76 -1.27 -1.70
N PHE A 186 3.46 -1.12 -1.74
CA PHE A 186 2.50 -2.20 -1.93
C PHE A 186 1.57 -1.87 -3.08
N THR A 187 1.20 -2.90 -3.83
CA THR A 187 0.14 -2.82 -4.83
C THR A 187 -1.07 -3.57 -4.29
N ILE A 188 -2.19 -2.87 -4.16
CA ILE A 188 -3.46 -3.41 -3.69
C ILE A 188 -4.33 -3.71 -4.91
N SER A 189 -4.65 -4.97 -5.14
CA SER A 189 -5.56 -5.39 -6.20
C SER A 189 -7.01 -5.13 -5.81
N VAL A 190 -7.78 -4.51 -6.69
CA VAL A 190 -9.22 -4.33 -6.51
C VAL A 190 -9.94 -5.48 -7.21
N SER A 191 -10.87 -6.12 -6.52
CA SER A 191 -11.71 -7.19 -7.08
C SER A 191 -13.07 -6.62 -7.49
N ASN A 192 -13.44 -6.91 -8.75
CA ASN A 192 -14.72 -6.49 -9.32
C ASN A 192 -15.90 -7.26 -8.69
N THR A 193 -17.01 -6.57 -8.49
CA THR A 193 -18.31 -7.12 -8.11
C THR A 193 -19.37 -6.68 -9.10
N LEU A 194 -20.36 -7.54 -9.31
CA LEU A 194 -21.47 -7.18 -10.20
C LEU A 194 -22.30 -6.04 -9.60
N GLU A 195 -22.35 -4.95 -10.33
CA GLU A 195 -23.13 -3.79 -9.95
C GLU A 195 -24.51 -3.78 -10.61
N PRO A 196 -25.53 -3.20 -9.95
CA PRO A 196 -26.83 -3.03 -10.57
C PRO A 196 -26.73 -2.12 -11.78
N ILE A 197 -27.42 -2.45 -12.86
CA ILE A 197 -27.60 -1.53 -14.00
C ILE A 197 -28.38 -0.32 -13.48
N THR A 198 -27.73 0.85 -13.46
CA THR A 198 -28.32 2.09 -12.93
C THR A 198 -28.97 2.95 -14.00
N ASP A 199 -28.66 2.70 -15.28
CA ASP A 199 -29.27 3.41 -16.41
C ASP A 199 -29.36 2.51 -17.64
N VAL A 200 -30.48 2.60 -18.35
CA VAL A 200 -30.65 2.06 -19.69
C VAL A 200 -30.99 3.25 -20.62
N GLY A 201 -29.95 3.90 -21.09
CA GLY A 201 -30.11 4.96 -22.07
C GLY A 201 -30.42 4.38 -23.44
N PHE A 202 -31.56 4.76 -23.99
CA PHE A 202 -31.82 4.63 -25.42
C PHE A 202 -31.41 5.95 -26.11
N GLU A 203 -30.20 6.00 -26.62
CA GLU A 203 -29.84 7.04 -27.56
C GLU A 203 -30.37 6.68 -28.94
N VAL A 204 -31.47 7.28 -29.33
CA VAL A 204 -31.91 7.29 -30.73
C VAL A 204 -31.00 8.30 -31.43
N SER A 205 -29.86 7.86 -31.90
CA SER A 205 -28.84 8.74 -32.51
C SER A 205 -29.27 9.41 -33.82
N SER A 206 -30.31 8.94 -34.49
CA SER A 206 -31.02 9.62 -35.55
C SER A 206 -32.26 8.82 -35.95
N ILE A 207 -33.43 9.45 -35.97
CA ILE A 207 -34.58 8.95 -36.73
C ILE A 207 -34.22 9.12 -38.20
N VAL A 208 -34.22 8.04 -38.99
CA VAL A 208 -34.04 8.14 -40.42
C VAL A 208 -35.25 8.93 -40.97
N THR A 209 -35.02 10.18 -41.34
CA THR A 209 -36.09 11.08 -41.80
C THR A 209 -36.35 10.92 -43.29
N GLU A 210 -35.46 10.34 -44.06
CA GLU A 210 -35.67 10.08 -45.48
C GLU A 210 -36.70 8.96 -45.67
N GLY A 211 -37.84 9.33 -46.30
CA GLY A 211 -38.97 8.43 -46.48
C GLY A 211 -39.91 8.28 -45.27
N LEU A 212 -39.66 9.03 -44.18
CA LEU A 212 -40.51 9.02 -42.99
C LEU A 212 -41.85 9.68 -43.32
N ILE A 213 -42.96 8.94 -43.21
CA ILE A 213 -44.33 9.41 -43.48
C ILE A 213 -45.06 9.87 -42.23
N LEU A 214 -44.58 9.47 -41.07
CA LEU A 214 -45.20 9.79 -39.78
C LEU A 214 -44.14 9.79 -38.68
N HIS A 215 -44.11 10.86 -37.89
CA HIS A 215 -43.28 10.94 -36.67
C HIS A 215 -44.11 11.57 -35.54
N LEU A 216 -44.55 10.76 -34.61
CA LEU A 216 -45.27 11.19 -33.43
C LEU A 216 -44.41 10.85 -32.19
N ASP A 217 -44.09 11.85 -31.40
CA ASP A 217 -43.31 11.70 -30.18
C ASP A 217 -43.97 12.42 -29.00
N ALA A 218 -44.47 11.66 -28.03
CA ALA A 218 -45.10 12.23 -26.84
C ALA A 218 -44.09 13.00 -25.95
N GLY A 219 -42.81 12.76 -26.11
CA GLY A 219 -41.71 13.44 -25.40
C GLY A 219 -41.35 14.79 -26.01
N ASP A 220 -41.59 14.98 -27.33
CA ASP A 220 -41.31 16.22 -28.03
C ASP A 220 -42.48 17.21 -27.94
N SER A 221 -42.22 18.42 -27.41
CA SER A 221 -43.23 19.48 -27.27
C SER A 221 -43.78 20.00 -28.63
N ASN A 222 -43.03 19.79 -29.72
CA ASN A 222 -43.51 20.11 -31.08
C ASN A 222 -44.50 19.05 -31.58
N SER A 223 -44.39 17.81 -31.10
CA SER A 223 -45.34 16.74 -31.45
C SER A 223 -46.54 16.74 -30.50
N TYR A 224 -46.32 16.88 -29.18
CA TYR A 224 -47.41 17.01 -28.20
C TYR A 224 -47.11 18.07 -27.14
N SER A 225 -47.95 19.12 -27.08
CA SER A 225 -47.75 20.25 -26.15
C SER A 225 -48.06 19.95 -24.67
N GLY A 226 -48.47 18.75 -24.35
CA GLY A 226 -48.91 18.34 -23.02
C GLY A 226 -50.42 18.51 -22.75
N SER A 227 -51.17 19.02 -23.71
CA SER A 227 -52.63 19.20 -23.62
C SER A 227 -53.29 19.21 -24.99
N GLY A 228 -54.59 18.94 -25.04
CA GLY A 228 -55.39 18.93 -26.29
C GLY A 228 -55.48 17.53 -26.92
N ASN A 229 -56.18 17.44 -28.03
CA ASN A 229 -56.52 16.17 -28.67
C ASN A 229 -55.69 15.92 -29.96
N THR A 230 -54.76 16.77 -30.30
CA THR A 230 -53.96 16.63 -31.51
C THR A 230 -52.55 16.19 -31.14
N TRP A 231 -52.11 15.09 -31.73
CA TRP A 231 -50.74 14.62 -31.70
C TRP A 231 -50.09 14.96 -33.03
N TYR A 232 -49.28 16.00 -33.04
CA TYR A 232 -48.72 16.57 -34.26
C TYR A 232 -47.64 15.66 -34.85
N ASP A 233 -47.78 15.36 -36.13
CA ASP A 233 -46.75 14.71 -36.92
C ASP A 233 -45.61 15.70 -37.19
N ILE A 234 -44.42 15.36 -36.72
CA ILE A 234 -43.21 16.17 -36.93
C ILE A 234 -42.33 15.62 -38.06
N SER A 235 -42.84 14.69 -38.87
CA SER A 235 -42.16 14.23 -40.08
C SER A 235 -42.22 15.28 -41.24
N GLY A 236 -43.08 16.26 -41.12
CA GLY A 236 -43.34 17.25 -42.16
C GLY A 236 -44.41 16.84 -43.18
N ASN A 237 -45.13 15.73 -42.97
CA ASN A 237 -46.17 15.23 -43.90
C ASN A 237 -47.60 15.52 -43.42
N ASP A 238 -47.76 16.23 -42.29
CA ASP A 238 -49.06 16.64 -41.71
C ASP A 238 -50.02 15.47 -41.40
N ASN A 239 -49.49 14.30 -41.14
CA ASN A 239 -50.26 13.10 -40.77
C ASN A 239 -50.59 13.07 -39.28
N HIS A 240 -51.17 14.14 -38.76
CA HIS A 240 -51.44 14.28 -37.34
C HIS A 240 -52.39 13.20 -36.80
N GLY A 241 -52.10 12.80 -35.55
CA GLY A 241 -52.95 11.89 -34.77
C GLY A 241 -54.05 12.66 -34.01
N THR A 242 -55.18 12.01 -33.83
CA THR A 242 -56.25 12.51 -32.94
C THR A 242 -56.30 11.59 -31.71
N LEU A 243 -56.21 12.19 -30.53
CA LEU A 243 -56.33 11.53 -29.26
C LEU A 243 -57.75 11.61 -28.73
N ASN A 244 -58.29 10.51 -28.27
CA ASN A 244 -59.61 10.47 -27.63
C ASN A 244 -59.52 9.63 -26.35
N GLY A 245 -59.54 10.29 -25.21
CA GLY A 245 -59.56 9.69 -23.89
C GLY A 245 -58.23 9.59 -23.15
N PRO A 246 -57.07 9.27 -23.79
CA PRO A 246 -55.87 8.95 -23.03
C PRO A 246 -55.38 10.09 -22.14
N SER A 247 -54.89 9.78 -20.96
CA SER A 247 -54.21 10.74 -20.10
C SER A 247 -52.75 10.87 -20.47
N PHE A 248 -52.19 12.06 -20.30
CA PHE A 248 -50.76 12.34 -20.57
C PHE A 248 -49.99 12.45 -19.27
N THR A 249 -48.90 11.70 -19.15
CA THR A 249 -47.96 11.79 -18.04
C THR A 249 -46.79 12.70 -18.39
N ASN A 250 -46.57 13.74 -17.59
CA ASN A 250 -45.53 14.76 -17.83
C ASN A 250 -44.41 14.67 -16.79
N THR A 251 -44.30 13.58 -16.04
CA THR A 251 -43.24 13.35 -15.04
C THR A 251 -42.46 12.09 -15.40
N GLY A 252 -41.16 12.19 -15.41
CA GLY A 252 -40.29 11.11 -15.93
C GLY A 252 -40.32 11.02 -17.45
N LEU A 253 -40.40 9.78 -17.98
CA LEU A 253 -40.63 9.58 -19.43
C LEU A 253 -42.05 10.03 -19.79
N LYS A 254 -42.15 11.01 -20.65
CA LYS A 254 -43.44 11.53 -21.12
C LYS A 254 -44.14 10.51 -22.02
N HIS A 255 -45.40 10.17 -21.71
CA HIS A 255 -46.15 9.16 -22.45
C HIS A 255 -47.67 9.33 -22.26
N PHE A 256 -48.44 8.70 -23.15
CA PHE A 256 -49.86 8.55 -22.99
C PHE A 256 -50.20 7.26 -22.24
N VAL A 257 -51.21 7.34 -21.39
CA VAL A 257 -51.77 6.19 -20.68
C VAL A 257 -53.19 5.94 -21.25
N PHE A 258 -53.40 4.78 -21.84
CA PHE A 258 -54.65 4.32 -22.37
C PHE A 258 -55.34 3.42 -21.35
N ASN A 259 -56.64 3.57 -21.14
CA ASN A 259 -57.43 2.82 -20.17
C ASN A 259 -57.79 1.39 -20.60
N GLY A 260 -57.48 1.05 -21.86
CA GLY A 260 -57.73 -0.27 -22.42
C GLY A 260 -59.22 -0.56 -22.79
N SER A 261 -60.05 0.45 -22.71
CA SER A 261 -61.52 0.33 -22.99
C SER A 261 -61.90 1.17 -24.22
N ASP A 262 -61.84 2.49 -24.11
CA ASP A 262 -62.36 3.44 -25.09
C ASP A 262 -61.35 4.52 -25.49
N ASP A 263 -60.21 4.57 -24.85
CA ASP A 263 -59.13 5.46 -25.23
C ASP A 263 -58.49 5.04 -26.56
N VAL A 264 -58.36 5.97 -27.49
CA VAL A 264 -57.79 5.69 -28.81
C VAL A 264 -56.92 6.84 -29.28
N ALA A 265 -55.86 6.51 -30.02
CA ALA A 265 -55.15 7.43 -30.90
C ALA A 265 -55.47 7.04 -32.36
N SER A 266 -56.05 7.93 -33.10
CA SER A 266 -56.43 7.69 -34.49
C SER A 266 -55.54 8.48 -35.44
N LEU A 267 -55.04 7.81 -36.47
CA LEU A 267 -54.22 8.41 -37.54
C LEU A 267 -55.01 8.47 -38.84
N ASN A 268 -54.96 9.60 -39.51
CA ASN A 268 -55.51 9.72 -40.86
C ASN A 268 -54.39 9.67 -41.90
N LEU A 269 -54.15 8.46 -42.42
CA LEU A 269 -53.16 8.19 -43.46
C LEU A 269 -53.76 8.00 -44.83
N SER A 270 -54.84 8.72 -45.12
CA SER A 270 -55.61 8.63 -46.40
C SER A 270 -54.75 8.89 -47.66
N ASN A 271 -53.66 9.62 -47.51
CA ASN A 271 -52.71 9.86 -48.59
C ASN A 271 -51.78 8.66 -48.89
N TYR A 272 -51.85 7.61 -48.09
CA TYR A 272 -50.97 6.40 -48.17
C TYR A 272 -51.83 5.13 -48.15
N PRO A 273 -52.68 4.88 -49.18
CA PRO A 273 -53.69 3.80 -49.16
C PRO A 273 -53.07 2.34 -49.15
N ASN A 274 -51.76 2.22 -49.35
CA ASN A 274 -51.08 0.93 -49.42
C ASN A 274 -50.18 0.64 -48.19
N LEU A 275 -50.35 1.38 -47.11
CA LEU A 275 -49.62 1.09 -45.85
C LEU A 275 -50.23 -0.18 -45.19
N THR A 276 -49.39 -1.16 -44.95
CA THR A 276 -49.74 -2.35 -44.13
C THR A 276 -48.99 -2.23 -42.81
N PHE A 277 -49.67 -2.35 -41.67
CA PHE A 277 -49.10 -2.34 -40.34
C PHE A 277 -48.95 -3.75 -39.80
#